data_c562684f39b4ceac468338d8d27dc3f3
#
_entry.id   c562684f39b4ceac468338d8d27dc3f3
#
_cell.length_a   1.000
_cell.length_b   1.000
_cell.length_c   1.000
_cell.angle_alpha   90.00
_cell.angle_beta   90.00
_cell.angle_gamma   90.00
#
_symmetry.space_group_name_H-M   'P 1'
#
loop_
_entity.id
_entity.type
_entity.pdbx_description
1 polymer ?
#
loop_
_entity_poly.entity_id
_entity_poly.type
_entity_poly.pdbx_seq_one_letter_code
_entity_poly.pdbx_strand_id
1 'polypeptide(L)'
;ILYINDKLKTSISANKGDTLTILCENMGRANFGSKMMRKKGIAGRCLIDDRIHFNWNVYPLPMNNLEKLDFSNNNFNEKSAFYKGKFNVDKKCDTFLKLDNFKKGFVTINGFNIGRYWEIGPQQTLYVPRSILKSGENEIIVFESDGLKGEPIVEFGVEHILGASN
;
A
#
# COMPACT_ATOMS: atom_id res chain seq x y z
N ILE A 1 9.14 11.12 7.80
CA ILE A 1 8.87 9.66 7.84
C ILE A 1 10.21 8.94 7.83
N LEU A 2 10.40 8.01 8.74
CA LEU A 2 11.59 7.16 8.82
C LEU A 2 11.17 5.71 8.57
N TYR A 3 11.94 5.02 7.74
CA TYR A 3 11.74 3.60 7.51
C TYR A 3 12.67 2.78 8.40
N ILE A 4 12.10 1.78 9.07
CA ILE A 4 12.88 0.83 9.86
C ILE A 4 13.38 -0.25 8.92
N ASN A 5 14.69 -0.43 8.89
CA ASN A 5 15.36 -1.49 8.12
C ASN A 5 15.23 -2.87 8.80
N ASP A 6 15.85 -3.88 8.21
CA ASP A 6 15.86 -5.27 8.72
C ASP A 6 16.36 -5.41 10.17
N LYS A 7 17.11 -4.45 10.66
CA LYS A 7 17.58 -4.43 12.05
C LYS A 7 16.53 -3.95 13.05
N LEU A 8 15.36 -3.50 12.57
CA LEU A 8 14.28 -2.94 13.39
C LEU A 8 14.76 -1.82 14.35
N LYS A 9 15.75 -1.04 13.91
CA LYS A 9 16.38 0.01 14.69
C LYS A 9 16.60 1.24 13.84
N THR A 10 16.26 2.40 14.38
CA THR A 10 16.48 3.70 13.72
C THR A 10 16.76 4.76 14.76
N SER A 11 17.41 5.85 14.37
CA SER A 11 17.64 7.01 15.21
C SER A 11 16.64 8.11 14.87
N ILE A 12 16.06 8.71 15.89
CA ILE A 12 15.14 9.85 15.76
C ILE A 12 15.59 10.98 16.67
N SER A 13 15.32 12.22 16.26
CA SER A 13 15.42 13.39 17.13
C SER A 13 14.01 13.76 17.59
N ALA A 14 13.80 13.83 18.89
CA ALA A 14 12.50 14.15 19.48
C ALA A 14 12.67 14.96 20.75
N ASN A 15 11.69 15.79 21.07
CA ASN A 15 11.63 16.59 22.29
C ASN A 15 10.56 16.03 23.24
N LYS A 16 10.63 16.44 24.50
CA LYS A 16 9.58 16.11 25.47
C LYS A 16 8.23 16.65 24.99
N GLY A 17 7.25 15.76 24.85
CA GLY A 17 5.90 16.09 24.39
C GLY A 17 5.63 15.74 22.94
N ASP A 18 6.64 15.35 22.18
CA ASP A 18 6.43 14.86 20.81
C ASP A 18 5.69 13.52 20.79
N THR A 19 4.92 13.30 19.75
CA THR A 19 4.18 12.05 19.53
C THR A 19 4.92 11.18 18.53
N LEU A 20 5.21 9.93 18.92
CA LEU A 20 5.73 8.92 18.02
C LEU A 20 4.58 8.10 17.44
N THR A 21 4.45 8.12 16.12
CA THR A 21 3.52 7.28 15.37
C THR A 21 4.27 6.21 14.59
N ILE A 22 3.87 4.95 14.76
CA ILE A 22 4.46 3.82 14.04
C ILE A 22 3.40 3.21 13.13
N LEU A 23 3.64 3.25 11.82
CA LEU A 23 2.83 2.52 10.85
C LEU A 23 3.43 1.12 10.66
N CYS A 24 2.62 0.10 10.92
CA CYS A 24 3.03 -1.29 10.75
C CYS A 24 2.23 -1.95 9.63
N GLU A 25 2.92 -2.39 8.60
CA GLU A 25 2.32 -3.11 7.48
C GLU A 25 2.56 -4.61 7.58
N ASN A 26 1.51 -5.40 7.50
CA ASN A 26 1.58 -6.86 7.68
C ASN A 26 1.90 -7.64 6.42
N MET A 27 1.94 -7.04 5.23
CA MET A 27 2.23 -7.68 3.95
C MET A 27 1.40 -8.95 3.64
N GLY A 28 0.23 -9.09 4.26
CA GLY A 28 -0.59 -10.29 4.17
C GLY A 28 -0.07 -11.46 5.02
N ARG A 29 -0.73 -12.61 4.92
CA ARG A 29 -0.40 -13.85 5.65
C ARG A 29 0.27 -14.86 4.73
N ALA A 30 1.04 -15.78 5.31
CA ALA A 30 1.43 -16.99 4.61
C ALA A 30 0.17 -17.77 4.20
N ASN A 31 0.09 -18.22 2.96
CA ASN A 31 -1.06 -18.93 2.40
C ASN A 31 -0.92 -20.46 2.48
N PHE A 32 0.21 -20.95 2.96
CA PHE A 32 0.49 -22.39 3.03
C PHE A 32 1.42 -22.74 4.20
N GLY A 33 1.24 -23.95 4.74
CA GLY A 33 2.11 -24.53 5.76
C GLY A 33 1.83 -24.09 7.20
N SER A 34 2.66 -24.53 8.13
CA SER A 34 2.53 -24.29 9.58
C SER A 34 2.60 -22.82 9.99
N LYS A 35 3.09 -21.96 9.09
CA LYS A 35 3.24 -20.53 9.34
C LYS A 35 1.98 -19.71 9.08
N MET A 36 0.90 -20.33 8.58
CA MET A 36 -0.38 -19.64 8.29
C MET A 36 -0.99 -18.97 9.53
N MET A 37 -0.79 -19.55 10.71
CA MET A 37 -1.32 -19.03 11.97
C MET A 37 -0.40 -18.02 12.67
N ARG A 38 0.74 -17.65 12.06
CA ARG A 38 1.64 -16.66 12.65
C ARG A 38 0.95 -15.31 12.78
N LYS A 39 0.99 -14.77 13.97
CA LYS A 39 0.63 -13.37 14.21
C LYS A 39 1.70 -12.47 13.58
N LYS A 40 1.25 -11.41 12.91
CA LYS A 40 2.11 -10.38 12.33
C LYS A 40 1.83 -9.04 13.00
N GLY A 41 2.77 -8.14 12.88
CA GLY A 41 2.73 -6.84 13.51
C GLY A 41 3.92 -6.67 14.46
N ILE A 42 3.83 -5.74 15.38
CA ILE A 42 4.86 -5.53 16.41
C ILE A 42 4.73 -6.65 17.44
N ALA A 43 5.58 -7.66 17.33
CA ALA A 43 5.53 -8.85 18.18
C ALA A 43 6.42 -8.76 19.42
N GLY A 44 7.15 -7.68 19.60
CA GLY A 44 8.12 -7.50 20.67
C GLY A 44 7.90 -6.22 21.47
N ARG A 45 9.00 -5.69 21.95
CA ARG A 45 9.04 -4.47 22.75
C ARG A 45 9.43 -3.29 21.88
N CYS A 46 8.85 -2.12 22.12
CA CYS A 46 9.36 -0.88 21.59
C CYS A 46 10.29 -0.26 22.64
N LEU A 47 11.53 -0.02 22.26
CA LEU A 47 12.56 0.59 23.09
C LEU A 47 12.89 1.97 22.51
N ILE A 48 12.94 2.97 23.37
CA ILE A 48 13.49 4.30 23.08
C ILE A 48 14.58 4.56 24.14
N ASP A 49 15.81 4.79 23.69
CA ASP A 49 16.99 4.90 24.56
C ASP A 49 17.09 3.76 25.58
N ASP A 50 16.96 2.53 25.08
CA ASP A 50 17.01 1.28 25.85
C ASP A 50 15.93 1.12 26.93
N ARG A 51 14.93 2.00 26.95
CA ARG A 51 13.78 1.93 27.87
C ARG A 51 12.55 1.40 27.16
N ILE A 52 11.84 0.48 27.81
CA ILE A 52 10.58 -0.06 27.29
C ILE A 52 9.49 0.99 27.42
N HIS A 53 8.79 1.24 26.33
CA HIS A 53 7.61 2.11 26.31
C HIS A 53 6.32 1.31 26.28
N PHE A 54 5.37 1.70 27.10
CA PHE A 54 4.06 1.08 27.28
C PHE A 54 2.94 2.08 26.91
N ASN A 55 1.70 1.66 27.06
CA ASN A 55 0.50 2.47 26.86
C ASN A 55 0.36 3.01 25.42
N TRP A 56 0.61 2.16 24.44
CA TRP A 56 0.41 2.49 23.04
C TRP A 56 -1.07 2.52 22.67
N ASN A 57 -1.49 3.58 21.98
CA ASN A 57 -2.77 3.58 21.29
C ASN A 57 -2.62 2.82 19.97
N VAL A 58 -3.47 1.83 19.74
CA VAL A 58 -3.43 1.02 18.51
C VAL A 58 -4.65 1.32 17.67
N TYR A 59 -4.41 1.72 16.43
CA TYR A 59 -5.46 2.05 15.47
C TYR A 59 -5.42 1.04 14.31
N PRO A 60 -6.35 0.08 14.23
CA PRO A 60 -6.43 -0.81 13.09
C PRO A 60 -6.89 -0.03 11.85
N LEU A 61 -6.23 -0.30 10.72
CA LEU A 61 -6.51 0.35 9.44
C LEU A 61 -7.02 -0.69 8.42
N PRO A 62 -8.29 -1.08 8.47
CA PRO A 62 -8.86 -2.09 7.56
C PRO A 62 -9.01 -1.59 6.12
N MET A 63 -8.84 -0.28 5.88
CA MET A 63 -8.90 0.37 4.56
C MET A 63 -10.24 0.14 3.83
N ASN A 64 -11.35 0.05 4.56
CA ASN A 64 -12.70 -0.16 4.03
C ASN A 64 -13.57 1.09 4.00
N ASN A 65 -12.99 2.27 4.24
CA ASN A 65 -13.67 3.57 4.27
C ASN A 65 -12.86 4.65 3.54
N LEU A 66 -12.28 4.28 2.39
CA LEU A 66 -11.43 5.18 1.59
C LEU A 66 -12.17 6.39 1.02
N GLU A 67 -13.49 6.32 0.95
CA GLU A 67 -14.35 7.44 0.53
C GLU A 67 -14.31 8.65 1.48
N LYS A 68 -13.83 8.45 2.72
CA LYS A 68 -13.66 9.51 3.73
C LYS A 68 -12.33 10.25 3.63
N LEU A 69 -11.43 9.79 2.75
CA LEU A 69 -10.15 10.45 2.56
C LEU A 69 -10.33 11.78 1.83
N ASP A 70 -9.59 12.78 2.28
CA ASP A 70 -9.51 14.08 1.59
C ASP A 70 -8.41 14.00 0.51
N PHE A 71 -8.83 14.20 -0.76
CA PHE A 71 -7.96 14.21 -1.94
C PHE A 71 -7.74 15.62 -2.48
N SER A 72 -7.96 16.67 -1.69
CA SER A 72 -7.77 18.07 -2.12
C SER A 72 -6.28 18.45 -2.26
N ASN A 73 -5.39 17.71 -1.60
CA ASN A 73 -3.95 17.96 -1.67
C ASN A 73 -3.35 17.28 -2.91
N ASN A 74 -2.71 18.05 -3.78
CA ASN A 74 -2.02 17.59 -4.99
C ASN A 74 -0.49 17.53 -4.82
N ASN A 75 0.02 17.45 -3.61
CA ASN A 75 1.45 17.32 -3.37
C ASN A 75 1.90 15.87 -3.54
N PHE A 76 2.57 15.57 -4.66
CA PHE A 76 3.07 14.23 -5.00
C PHE A 76 4.44 13.90 -4.39
N ASN A 77 5.00 14.74 -3.55
CA ASN A 77 6.31 14.53 -2.92
C ASN A 77 6.22 13.75 -1.60
N GLU A 78 5.04 13.40 -1.16
CA GLU A 78 4.85 12.61 0.05
C GLU A 78 5.36 11.18 -0.14
N LYS A 79 5.99 10.63 0.91
CA LYS A 79 6.52 9.25 0.84
C LYS A 79 5.43 8.20 0.90
N SER A 80 4.42 8.40 1.76
CA SER A 80 3.24 7.53 1.84
C SER A 80 2.01 8.35 1.55
N ALA A 81 1.23 7.97 0.55
CA ALA A 81 0.05 8.73 0.15
C ALA A 81 -1.01 7.87 -0.52
N PHE A 82 -2.22 8.40 -0.56
CA PHE A 82 -3.30 7.88 -1.39
C PHE A 82 -3.44 8.75 -2.65
N TYR A 83 -3.53 8.09 -3.79
CA TYR A 83 -3.75 8.71 -5.08
C TYR A 83 -5.11 8.29 -5.61
N LYS A 84 -5.89 9.25 -6.07
CA LYS A 84 -7.23 9.02 -6.62
C LYS A 84 -7.25 9.49 -8.07
N GLY A 85 -7.74 8.64 -8.95
CA GLY A 85 -7.91 8.92 -10.36
C GLY A 85 -9.24 8.42 -10.89
N LYS A 86 -9.58 8.87 -12.10
CA LYS A 86 -10.74 8.43 -12.85
C LYS A 86 -10.32 8.00 -14.24
N PHE A 87 -11.00 7.01 -14.79
CA PHE A 87 -10.78 6.52 -16.15
C PHE A 87 -12.08 6.05 -16.77
N ASN A 88 -12.19 6.11 -18.10
CA ASN A 88 -13.37 5.69 -18.83
C ASN A 88 -13.16 4.33 -19.49
N VAL A 89 -14.19 3.52 -19.50
CA VAL A 89 -14.24 2.21 -20.14
C VAL A 89 -15.40 2.15 -21.13
N ASP A 90 -15.09 2.02 -22.40
CA ASP A 90 -16.12 1.88 -23.46
C ASP A 90 -16.67 0.45 -23.48
N LYS A 91 -15.79 -0.55 -23.47
CA LYS A 91 -16.13 -1.96 -23.47
C LYS A 91 -15.43 -2.70 -22.33
N LYS A 92 -16.22 -3.28 -21.44
CA LYS A 92 -15.71 -4.04 -20.30
C LYS A 92 -15.00 -5.31 -20.76
N CYS A 93 -13.72 -5.43 -20.45
CA CYS A 93 -12.89 -6.63 -20.66
C CYS A 93 -12.00 -6.85 -19.44
N ASP A 94 -11.51 -8.06 -19.32
CA ASP A 94 -10.46 -8.38 -18.37
C ASP A 94 -9.16 -7.69 -18.82
N THR A 95 -8.43 -7.13 -17.87
CA THR A 95 -7.22 -6.36 -18.17
C THR A 95 -6.23 -6.48 -17.02
N PHE A 96 -5.02 -5.98 -17.21
CA PHE A 96 -4.00 -5.87 -16.18
C PHE A 96 -3.65 -4.41 -15.94
N LEU A 97 -3.55 -4.04 -14.67
CA LEU A 97 -3.11 -2.73 -14.24
C LEU A 97 -1.60 -2.73 -14.01
N LYS A 98 -0.91 -1.80 -14.64
CA LYS A 98 0.53 -1.56 -14.54
C LYS A 98 0.80 -0.31 -13.71
N LEU A 99 1.80 -0.35 -12.85
CA LEU A 99 2.09 0.64 -11.80
C LEU A 99 3.59 0.99 -11.76
N ASP A 100 4.18 1.32 -12.91
CA ASP A 100 5.63 1.45 -13.08
C ASP A 100 6.31 2.46 -12.16
N ASN A 101 5.62 3.56 -11.83
CA ASN A 101 6.14 4.61 -10.97
C ASN A 101 5.81 4.42 -9.48
N PHE A 102 5.05 3.39 -9.16
CA PHE A 102 4.70 3.03 -7.79
C PHE A 102 5.63 1.93 -7.27
N LYS A 103 5.88 1.91 -5.97
CA LYS A 103 6.78 0.93 -5.35
C LYS A 103 6.04 -0.17 -4.62
N LYS A 104 5.17 0.19 -3.68
CA LYS A 104 4.51 -0.80 -2.85
C LYS A 104 3.22 -0.27 -2.24
N GLY A 105 2.16 -1.08 -2.30
CA GLY A 105 0.88 -0.71 -1.72
C GLY A 105 -0.26 -1.62 -2.13
N PHE A 106 -1.45 -1.05 -2.28
CA PHE A 106 -2.62 -1.75 -2.79
C PHE A 106 -3.46 -0.84 -3.69
N VAL A 107 -4.34 -1.45 -4.46
CA VAL A 107 -5.22 -0.72 -5.39
C VAL A 107 -6.67 -1.11 -5.15
N THR A 108 -7.55 -0.12 -5.20
CA THR A 108 -9.00 -0.35 -5.32
C THR A 108 -9.54 0.23 -6.63
N ILE A 109 -10.48 -0.48 -7.25
CA ILE A 109 -11.24 0.01 -8.39
C ILE A 109 -12.72 -0.06 -8.03
N ASN A 110 -13.43 1.06 -8.13
CA ASN A 110 -14.84 1.18 -7.74
C ASN A 110 -15.12 0.67 -6.32
N GLY A 111 -14.19 0.87 -5.39
CA GLY A 111 -14.27 0.40 -4.01
C GLY A 111 -13.88 -1.07 -3.81
N PHE A 112 -13.64 -1.82 -4.87
CA PHE A 112 -13.18 -3.21 -4.78
C PHE A 112 -11.65 -3.29 -4.73
N ASN A 113 -11.09 -3.91 -3.69
CA ASN A 113 -9.64 -4.10 -3.56
C ASN A 113 -9.17 -5.19 -4.51
N ILE A 114 -8.42 -4.81 -5.56
CA ILE A 114 -7.89 -5.74 -6.56
C ILE A 114 -6.59 -6.41 -6.17
N GLY A 115 -5.98 -5.97 -5.07
CA GLY A 115 -4.78 -6.59 -4.54
C GLY A 115 -3.67 -5.62 -4.20
N ARG A 116 -2.55 -6.21 -3.85
CA ARG A 116 -1.31 -5.52 -3.49
C ARG A 116 -0.34 -5.59 -4.64
N TYR A 117 0.43 -4.54 -4.79
CA TYR A 117 1.56 -4.48 -5.72
C TYR A 117 2.86 -4.26 -4.96
N TRP A 118 3.95 -4.70 -5.58
CA TRP A 118 5.30 -4.46 -5.11
C TRP A 118 6.26 -4.44 -6.30
N GLU A 119 7.05 -3.38 -6.45
CA GLU A 119 7.97 -3.20 -7.57
C GLU A 119 9.00 -4.33 -7.75
N ILE A 120 9.38 -4.99 -6.64
CA ILE A 120 10.30 -6.12 -6.68
C ILE A 120 9.63 -7.44 -7.08
N GLY A 121 8.31 -7.43 -7.30
CA GLY A 121 7.58 -8.61 -7.71
C GLY A 121 7.27 -9.62 -6.60
N PRO A 122 6.90 -10.85 -6.97
CA PRO A 122 6.91 -11.36 -8.34
C PRO A 122 5.86 -10.76 -9.27
N GLN A 123 4.71 -10.31 -8.77
CA GLN A 123 3.66 -9.69 -9.57
C GLN A 123 3.91 -8.21 -9.74
N GLN A 124 4.12 -7.79 -10.99
CA GLN A 124 4.32 -6.37 -11.34
C GLN A 124 3.08 -5.75 -12.00
N THR A 125 2.10 -6.57 -12.36
CA THR A 125 0.78 -6.11 -12.81
C THR A 125 -0.32 -6.75 -11.96
N LEU A 126 -1.43 -6.03 -11.78
CA LEU A 126 -2.59 -6.52 -11.06
C LEU A 126 -3.71 -6.87 -12.03
N TYR A 127 -4.28 -8.06 -11.91
CA TYR A 127 -5.44 -8.48 -12.69
C TYR A 127 -6.69 -7.68 -12.30
N VAL A 128 -7.37 -7.15 -13.32
CA VAL A 128 -8.60 -6.38 -13.18
C VAL A 128 -9.74 -7.12 -13.88
N PRO A 129 -10.59 -7.82 -13.14
CA PRO A 129 -11.70 -8.54 -13.74
C PRO A 129 -12.76 -7.56 -14.28
N ARG A 130 -13.29 -7.86 -15.48
CA ARG A 130 -14.35 -7.06 -16.12
C ARG A 130 -15.60 -6.85 -15.24
N SER A 131 -15.84 -7.75 -14.30
CA SER A 131 -17.02 -7.70 -13.43
C SER A 131 -17.03 -6.49 -12.50
N ILE A 132 -15.87 -5.96 -12.11
CA ILE A 132 -15.76 -4.77 -11.24
C ILE A 132 -15.78 -3.46 -12.02
N LEU A 133 -15.61 -3.51 -13.34
CA LEU A 133 -15.63 -2.34 -14.21
C LEU A 133 -17.07 -1.93 -14.55
N LYS A 134 -17.28 -0.62 -14.67
CA LYS A 134 -18.50 0.01 -15.20
C LYS A 134 -18.23 0.45 -16.61
N SER A 135 -19.25 0.46 -17.49
CA SER A 135 -19.19 1.21 -18.75
C SER A 135 -19.27 2.71 -18.42
N GLY A 136 -18.41 3.50 -19.04
CA GLY A 136 -18.22 4.91 -18.67
C GLY A 136 -17.19 5.09 -17.56
N GLU A 137 -17.42 6.04 -16.67
CA GLU A 137 -16.47 6.46 -15.64
C GLU A 137 -16.29 5.42 -14.54
N ASN A 138 -15.03 5.12 -14.24
CA ASN A 138 -14.57 4.29 -13.14
C ASN A 138 -13.62 5.07 -12.25
N GLU A 139 -13.57 4.72 -10.98
CA GLU A 139 -12.68 5.30 -9.99
C GLU A 139 -11.57 4.31 -9.63
N ILE A 140 -10.35 4.81 -9.50
CA ILE A 140 -9.20 4.08 -8.97
C ILE A 140 -8.63 4.83 -7.76
N ILE A 141 -8.32 4.09 -6.69
CA ILE A 141 -7.53 4.60 -5.56
C ILE A 141 -6.33 3.70 -5.38
N VAL A 142 -5.16 4.30 -5.36
CA VAL A 142 -3.88 3.63 -5.12
C VAL A 142 -3.32 4.13 -3.79
N PHE A 143 -3.05 3.22 -2.87
CA PHE A 143 -2.22 3.50 -1.71
C PHE A 143 -0.76 3.18 -2.04
N GLU A 144 0.13 4.14 -1.85
CA GLU A 144 1.57 4.00 -1.99
C GLU A 144 2.24 4.19 -0.63
N SER A 145 3.03 3.21 -0.18
CA SER A 145 3.67 3.25 1.14
C SER A 145 5.09 3.82 1.13
N ASP A 146 5.82 3.70 0.02
CA ASP A 146 7.27 3.94 -0.04
C ASP A 146 7.66 5.15 -0.92
N GLY A 147 6.64 5.84 -1.45
CA GLY A 147 6.79 7.01 -2.32
C GLY A 147 7.03 6.67 -3.78
N LEU A 148 6.65 7.58 -4.64
CA LEU A 148 6.73 7.41 -6.09
C LEU A 148 8.17 7.47 -6.61
N LYS A 149 8.39 6.86 -7.79
CA LYS A 149 9.61 7.03 -8.61
C LYS A 149 9.47 8.16 -9.62
N GLY A 150 8.25 8.56 -9.93
CA GLY A 150 7.91 9.56 -10.94
C GLY A 150 6.46 10.02 -10.77
N GLU A 151 5.82 10.40 -11.87
CA GLU A 151 4.42 10.81 -11.84
C GLU A 151 3.48 9.64 -11.50
N PRO A 152 2.36 9.89 -10.79
CA PRO A 152 1.38 8.86 -10.40
C PRO A 152 0.52 8.40 -11.58
N ILE A 153 1.15 7.81 -12.58
CA ILE A 153 0.50 7.31 -13.78
C ILE A 153 0.29 5.80 -13.65
N VAL A 154 -0.89 5.34 -14.03
CA VAL A 154 -1.25 3.94 -14.15
C VAL A 154 -1.65 3.63 -15.58
N GLU A 155 -1.35 2.43 -16.05
CA GLU A 155 -1.69 1.97 -17.39
C GLU A 155 -2.49 0.67 -17.34
N PHE A 156 -3.42 0.50 -18.28
CA PHE A 156 -4.15 -0.75 -18.46
C PHE A 156 -3.63 -1.46 -19.71
N GLY A 157 -3.42 -2.77 -19.62
CA GLY A 157 -2.88 -3.59 -20.71
C GLY A 157 -3.40 -4.99 -20.70
N VAL A 158 -2.99 -5.76 -21.71
CA VAL A 158 -3.39 -7.17 -21.88
C VAL A 158 -2.35 -8.14 -21.34
N GLU A 159 -1.16 -7.65 -20.99
CA GLU A 159 -0.05 -8.51 -20.60
C GLU A 159 0.04 -8.65 -19.09
N HIS A 160 0.19 -9.88 -18.64
CA HIS A 160 0.57 -10.22 -17.28
C HIS A 160 2.09 -10.21 -17.16
N ILE A 161 2.61 -9.25 -16.40
CA ILE A 161 4.04 -9.12 -16.19
C ILE A 161 4.40 -9.67 -14.81
N LEU A 162 5.26 -10.68 -14.82
CA LEU A 162 5.93 -11.20 -13.64
C LEU A 162 7.37 -10.70 -13.66
N GLY A 163 7.85 -10.22 -12.50
CA GLY A 163 9.27 -9.91 -12.34
C GLY A 163 10.14 -11.14 -12.54
N ALA A 164 11.42 -10.94 -12.81
CA ALA A 164 12.37 -12.04 -12.92
C ALA A 164 12.34 -12.88 -11.64
N SER A 165 12.07 -14.17 -11.78
CA SER A 165 12.32 -15.13 -10.70
C SER A 165 13.84 -15.27 -10.54
N ASN A 166 14.38 -14.73 -9.45
CA ASN A 166 15.77 -15.01 -9.04
C ASN A 166 15.86 -16.41 -8.44
#